data_f344543050b56a87d26f66ff69a79026
#
_entry.id   f344543050b56a87d26f66ff69a79026
#
_cell.length_a   1.000
_cell.length_b   1.000
_cell.length_c   1.000
_cell.angle_alpha   90.00
_cell.angle_beta   90.00
_cell.angle_gamma   90.00
#
_symmetry.space_group_name_H-M   'P 1'
#
loop_
_entity.id
_entity.type
_entity.pdbx_description
1 polymer ?
#
loop_
_entity_poly.entity_id
_entity_poly.type
_entity_poly.pdbx_seq_one_letter_code
_entity_poly.pdbx_strand_id
1 'polypeptide(L)'
;MSQYFDIHPDNPQKRLVQQAVDIIHRGGVVVYPTDSGYAIGCQLGNKQGVDRICQIRDIDKEHNFTLMCRDLSELSIYARVDNDAFRLLKNNTPGPYTFILKGTKEVPKRLLNPKRKTIGIRVPTNKIALALLEELDEPLMSTSLILGDNELAEADPQRIREQLE
;
A
#
# COMPACT_ATOMS: atom_id res chain seq x y z
N MET A 1 -13.27 5.54 -16.41
CA MET A 1 -13.32 4.10 -16.76
C MET A 1 -12.15 3.42 -16.09
N SER A 2 -12.40 2.43 -15.26
CA SER A 2 -11.35 1.65 -14.62
C SER A 2 -10.75 0.62 -15.58
N GLN A 3 -9.52 0.20 -15.31
CA GLN A 3 -8.86 -0.85 -16.06
C GLN A 3 -8.66 -2.06 -15.16
N TYR A 4 -8.89 -3.23 -15.69
CA TYR A 4 -8.67 -4.49 -15.00
C TYR A 4 -7.50 -5.25 -15.63
N PHE A 5 -6.54 -5.64 -14.79
CA PHE A 5 -5.39 -6.43 -15.22
C PHE A 5 -5.45 -7.81 -14.59
N ASP A 6 -5.52 -8.84 -15.42
CA ASP A 6 -5.42 -10.23 -14.97
C ASP A 6 -3.95 -10.63 -14.89
N ILE A 7 -3.35 -10.39 -13.74
CA ILE A 7 -1.93 -10.62 -13.48
C ILE A 7 -1.74 -12.01 -12.84
N HIS A 8 -0.82 -12.78 -13.39
CA HIS A 8 -0.52 -14.12 -12.88
C HIS A 8 0.06 -14.05 -11.45
N PRO A 9 -0.53 -14.79 -10.48
CA PRO A 9 -0.15 -14.64 -9.06
C PRO A 9 1.27 -15.11 -8.74
N ASP A 10 1.80 -16.07 -9.47
CA ASP A 10 3.14 -16.63 -9.24
C ASP A 10 4.21 -16.05 -10.17
N ASN A 11 3.81 -15.61 -11.36
CA ASN A 11 4.70 -15.05 -12.37
C ASN A 11 4.07 -13.78 -12.96
N PRO A 12 4.06 -12.65 -12.22
CA PRO A 12 3.49 -11.40 -12.69
C PRO A 12 4.11 -10.95 -14.02
N GLN A 13 3.26 -10.71 -15.02
CA GLN A 13 3.70 -10.29 -16.35
C GLN A 13 4.22 -8.85 -16.28
N LYS A 14 5.49 -8.67 -16.61
CA LYS A 14 6.16 -7.36 -16.54
C LYS A 14 5.40 -6.27 -17.28
N ARG A 15 4.87 -6.56 -18.45
CA ARG A 15 4.10 -5.57 -19.25
C ARG A 15 2.87 -5.05 -18.50
N LEU A 16 2.12 -5.94 -17.84
CA LEU A 16 0.93 -5.56 -17.09
C LEU A 16 1.28 -4.77 -15.83
N VAL A 17 2.34 -5.17 -15.13
CA VAL A 17 2.88 -4.46 -13.97
C VAL A 17 3.31 -3.04 -14.36
N GLN A 18 4.02 -2.87 -15.47
CA GLN A 18 4.41 -1.56 -15.99
C GLN A 18 3.21 -0.68 -16.30
N GLN A 19 2.16 -1.22 -16.91
CA GLN A 19 0.93 -0.47 -17.18
C GLN A 19 0.25 0.02 -15.90
N ALA A 20 0.21 -0.83 -14.86
CA ALA A 20 -0.32 -0.45 -13.55
C ALA A 20 0.52 0.66 -12.90
N VAL A 21 1.84 0.55 -12.96
CA VAL A 21 2.77 1.57 -12.42
C VAL A 21 2.65 2.89 -13.21
N ASP A 22 2.44 2.85 -14.51
CA ASP A 22 2.17 4.05 -15.31
C ASP A 22 0.90 4.78 -14.86
N ILE A 23 -0.13 4.04 -14.44
CA ILE A 23 -1.34 4.62 -13.85
C ILE A 23 -1.00 5.34 -12.54
N ILE A 24 -0.21 4.70 -11.68
CA ILE A 24 0.26 5.30 -10.42
C ILE A 24 1.03 6.59 -10.69
N HIS A 25 2.00 6.58 -11.61
CA HIS A 25 2.81 7.75 -11.95
C HIS A 25 1.99 8.91 -12.54
N ARG A 26 0.89 8.61 -13.21
CA ARG A 26 -0.05 9.63 -13.72
C ARG A 26 -1.04 10.14 -12.66
N GLY A 27 -0.85 9.77 -11.41
CA GLY A 27 -1.67 10.22 -10.28
C GLY A 27 -2.91 9.37 -10.03
N GLY A 28 -3.02 8.19 -10.67
CA GLY A 28 -4.12 7.26 -10.45
C GLY A 28 -4.00 6.47 -9.15
N VAL A 29 -5.08 5.79 -8.82
CA VAL A 29 -5.12 4.82 -7.71
C VAL A 29 -5.19 3.41 -8.29
N VAL A 30 -4.62 2.45 -7.56
CA VAL A 30 -4.65 1.03 -7.93
C VAL A 30 -5.17 0.18 -6.79
N VAL A 31 -5.92 -0.84 -7.13
CA VAL A 31 -6.31 -1.92 -6.21
C VAL A 31 -5.43 -3.12 -6.53
N TYR A 32 -4.83 -3.71 -5.51
CA TYR A 32 -3.88 -4.80 -5.68
C TYR A 32 -3.96 -5.82 -4.53
N PRO A 33 -3.62 -7.08 -4.79
CA PRO A 33 -3.66 -8.12 -3.77
C PRO A 33 -2.51 -7.98 -2.78
N THR A 34 -2.78 -8.35 -1.53
CA THR A 34 -1.78 -8.50 -0.46
C THR A 34 -1.94 -9.85 0.22
N ASP A 35 -1.12 -10.10 1.25
CA ASP A 35 -1.17 -11.33 2.04
C ASP A 35 -2.45 -11.47 2.89
N SER A 36 -3.21 -10.38 3.03
CA SER A 36 -4.40 -10.33 3.91
C SER A 36 -5.65 -9.78 3.23
N GLY A 37 -5.75 -9.89 1.93
CA GLY A 37 -6.82 -9.32 1.11
C GLY A 37 -6.31 -8.19 0.23
N TYR A 38 -7.23 -7.55 -0.49
CA TYR A 38 -6.88 -6.45 -1.40
C TYR A 38 -6.63 -5.15 -0.64
N ALA A 39 -5.75 -4.35 -1.17
CA ALA A 39 -5.47 -2.99 -0.73
C ALA A 39 -5.70 -2.01 -1.88
N ILE A 40 -5.90 -0.74 -1.55
CA ILE A 40 -5.96 0.36 -2.49
C ILE A 40 -4.83 1.34 -2.18
N GLY A 41 -4.14 1.78 -3.21
CA GLY A 41 -2.97 2.63 -3.04
C GLY A 41 -2.76 3.64 -4.15
N CYS A 42 -1.89 4.60 -3.87
CA CYS A 42 -1.46 5.62 -4.81
C CYS A 42 0.01 5.98 -4.56
N GLN A 43 0.56 6.80 -5.43
CA GLN A 43 1.92 7.29 -5.29
C GLN A 43 2.09 8.08 -3.98
N LEU A 44 3.21 7.87 -3.32
CA LEU A 44 3.60 8.65 -2.15
C LEU A 44 3.68 10.14 -2.51
N GLY A 45 3.02 10.98 -1.72
CA GLY A 45 2.94 12.41 -1.99
C GLY A 45 1.77 12.86 -2.89
N ASN A 46 1.05 11.95 -3.50
CA ASN A 46 -0.11 12.28 -4.35
C ASN A 46 -1.36 12.61 -3.50
N LYS A 47 -1.58 13.89 -3.26
CA LYS A 47 -2.75 14.36 -2.49
C LYS A 47 -4.09 13.99 -3.13
N GLN A 48 -4.21 14.11 -4.44
CA GLN A 48 -5.44 13.76 -5.16
C GLN A 48 -5.73 12.25 -5.06
N GLY A 49 -4.69 11.42 -5.12
CA GLY A 49 -4.81 9.98 -4.90
C GLY A 49 -5.33 9.64 -3.52
N VAL A 50 -4.81 10.30 -2.48
CA VAL A 50 -5.30 10.16 -1.09
C VAL A 50 -6.78 10.56 -1.01
N ASP A 51 -7.15 11.71 -1.55
CA ASP A 51 -8.54 12.17 -1.56
C ASP A 51 -9.46 11.17 -2.26
N ARG A 52 -9.02 10.59 -3.38
CA ARG A 52 -9.77 9.57 -4.11
C ARG A 52 -9.94 8.28 -3.30
N ILE A 53 -8.88 7.83 -2.62
CA ILE A 53 -8.94 6.66 -1.73
C ILE A 53 -9.94 6.90 -0.59
N CYS A 54 -9.90 8.08 0.03
CA CYS A 54 -10.83 8.45 1.10
C CYS A 54 -12.29 8.39 0.61
N GLN A 55 -12.57 8.88 -0.60
CA GLN A 55 -13.90 8.79 -1.21
C GLN A 55 -14.36 7.36 -1.45
N ILE A 56 -13.50 6.51 -2.02
CA ILE A 56 -13.83 5.11 -2.31
C ILE A 56 -14.08 4.31 -1.03
N ARG A 57 -13.28 4.57 0.01
CA ARG A 57 -13.33 3.88 1.28
C ARG A 57 -14.35 4.48 2.27
N ASP A 58 -14.90 5.63 1.96
CA ASP A 58 -15.75 6.41 2.89
C ASP A 58 -15.06 6.66 4.24
N ILE A 59 -13.82 7.11 4.19
CA ILE A 59 -12.99 7.43 5.35
C ILE A 59 -12.55 8.89 5.29
N ASP A 60 -12.26 9.46 6.46
CA ASP A 60 -11.73 10.81 6.54
C ASP A 60 -10.19 10.85 6.34
N LYS A 61 -9.64 12.06 6.26
CA LYS A 61 -8.21 12.29 6.03
C LYS A 61 -7.34 12.00 7.26
N GLU A 62 -7.95 11.81 8.42
CA GLU A 62 -7.26 11.44 9.66
C GLU A 62 -7.02 9.92 9.77
N HIS A 63 -7.57 9.15 8.82
CA HIS A 63 -7.32 7.72 8.74
C HIS A 63 -5.82 7.42 8.64
N ASN A 64 -5.36 6.41 9.39
CA ASN A 64 -3.98 6.00 9.38
C ASN A 64 -3.67 5.15 8.14
N PHE A 65 -2.93 5.72 7.20
CA PHE A 65 -2.44 5.00 6.03
C PHE A 65 -1.18 4.18 6.34
N THR A 66 -0.90 3.23 5.48
CA THR A 66 0.27 2.35 5.56
C THR A 66 1.16 2.55 4.34
N LEU A 67 2.46 2.59 4.55
CA LEU A 67 3.43 2.49 3.47
C LEU A 67 3.76 1.03 3.20
N MET A 68 3.52 0.59 1.97
CA MET A 68 3.97 -0.71 1.49
C MET A 68 5.38 -0.56 0.96
N CYS A 69 6.33 -1.26 1.57
CA CYS A 69 7.74 -1.25 1.20
C CYS A 69 8.16 -2.62 0.64
N ARG A 70 9.10 -2.63 -0.29
CA ARG A 70 9.58 -3.87 -0.93
C ARG A 70 10.50 -4.69 -0.03
N ASP A 71 11.23 -4.03 0.88
CA ASP A 71 12.16 -4.67 1.81
C ASP A 71 12.47 -3.79 3.04
N LEU A 72 13.29 -4.30 3.95
CA LEU A 72 13.70 -3.57 5.16
C LEU A 72 14.59 -2.37 4.86
N SER A 73 15.38 -2.42 3.81
CA SER A 73 16.24 -1.29 3.40
C SER A 73 15.39 -0.08 3.01
N GLU A 74 14.35 -0.30 2.23
CA GLU A 74 13.40 0.75 1.87
C GLU A 74 12.61 1.24 3.11
N LEU A 75 12.13 0.33 3.95
CA LEU A 75 11.44 0.66 5.19
C LEU A 75 12.26 1.61 6.07
N SER A 76 13.54 1.35 6.23
CA SER A 76 14.43 2.16 7.10
C SER A 76 14.69 3.58 6.60
N ILE A 77 14.38 3.88 5.34
CA ILE A 77 14.40 5.24 4.80
C ILE A 77 13.24 6.06 5.38
N TYR A 78 12.07 5.45 5.55
CA TYR A 78 10.81 6.11 5.92
C TYR A 78 10.47 6.01 7.40
N ALA A 79 11.08 5.07 8.12
CA ALA A 79 10.84 4.87 9.55
C ALA A 79 12.14 4.87 10.36
N ARG A 80 12.04 5.35 11.59
CA ARG A 80 13.13 5.24 12.56
C ARG A 80 13.15 3.84 13.13
N VAL A 81 14.25 3.14 12.94
CA VAL A 81 14.43 1.75 13.35
C VAL A 81 15.66 1.66 14.25
N ASP A 82 15.44 1.44 15.55
CA ASP A 82 16.52 1.10 16.48
C ASP A 82 16.88 -0.40 16.38
N ASN A 83 17.89 -0.82 17.14
CA ASN A 83 18.38 -2.19 17.08
C ASN A 83 17.32 -3.23 17.49
N ASP A 84 16.51 -2.94 18.49
CA ASP A 84 15.46 -3.85 18.96
C ASP A 84 14.31 -3.94 17.94
N ALA A 85 13.88 -2.81 17.40
CA ALA A 85 12.91 -2.77 16.32
C ALA A 85 13.44 -3.51 15.08
N PHE A 86 14.70 -3.33 14.71
CA PHE A 86 15.30 -4.03 13.57
C PHE A 86 15.26 -5.55 13.73
N ARG A 87 15.59 -6.07 14.91
CA ARG A 87 15.51 -7.51 15.18
C ARG A 87 14.10 -8.05 15.02
N LEU A 88 13.12 -7.32 15.55
CA LEU A 88 11.72 -7.69 15.44
C LEU A 88 11.25 -7.68 13.97
N LEU A 89 11.58 -6.64 13.24
CA LEU A 89 11.26 -6.51 11.82
C LEU A 89 11.91 -7.62 10.99
N LYS A 90 13.19 -7.90 11.20
CA LYS A 90 13.92 -8.95 10.48
C LYS A 90 13.30 -10.33 10.67
N ASN A 91 12.79 -10.63 11.85
CA ASN A 91 12.17 -11.91 12.14
C ASN A 91 10.72 -12.04 11.66
N ASN A 92 10.05 -10.93 11.33
CA ASN A 92 8.63 -10.89 10.99
C ASN A 92 8.34 -10.26 9.61
N THR A 93 9.34 -10.00 8.81
CA THR A 93 9.19 -9.52 7.45
C THR A 93 9.94 -10.43 6.46
N PRO A 94 9.40 -10.58 5.24
CA PRO A 94 8.11 -10.11 4.77
C PRO A 94 6.93 -10.84 5.42
N GLY A 95 5.74 -10.25 5.41
CA GLY A 95 4.56 -10.90 5.98
C GLY A 95 3.33 -9.98 6.12
N PRO A 96 2.26 -10.51 6.76
CA PRO A 96 0.97 -9.81 6.85
C PRO A 96 0.91 -8.73 7.94
N TYR A 97 2.01 -8.48 8.63
CA TYR A 97 2.04 -7.55 9.76
C TYR A 97 2.28 -6.11 9.31
N THR A 98 1.53 -5.18 9.89
CA THR A 98 1.80 -3.75 9.81
C THR A 98 2.49 -3.29 11.09
N PHE A 99 3.64 -2.66 10.94
CA PHE A 99 4.42 -2.11 12.05
C PHE A 99 4.17 -0.61 12.14
N ILE A 100 3.87 -0.13 13.34
CA ILE A 100 3.65 1.29 13.60
C ILE A 100 4.95 1.86 14.18
N LEU A 101 5.62 2.70 13.40
CA LEU A 101 6.92 3.25 13.71
C LEU A 101 6.92 4.77 13.57
N LYS A 102 7.85 5.44 14.24
CA LYS A 102 8.06 6.87 14.00
C LYS A 102 8.58 7.10 12.60
N GLY A 103 7.90 8.00 11.86
CA GLY A 103 8.31 8.37 10.52
C GLY A 103 9.55 9.25 10.53
N THR A 104 10.34 9.16 9.45
CA THR A 104 11.41 10.10 9.14
C THR A 104 10.85 11.31 8.40
N LYS A 105 11.70 12.28 8.10
CA LYS A 105 11.35 13.45 7.27
C LYS A 105 10.95 13.09 5.82
N GLU A 106 11.27 11.88 5.38
CA GLU A 106 10.92 11.40 4.03
C GLU A 106 9.42 11.07 3.90
N VAL A 107 8.72 10.87 5.03
CA VAL A 107 7.26 10.69 5.03
C VAL A 107 6.58 12.05 5.02
N PRO A 108 5.68 12.34 4.07
CA PRO A 108 4.87 13.55 4.10
C PRO A 108 4.16 13.72 5.44
N LYS A 109 4.26 14.90 6.05
CA LYS A 109 3.71 15.17 7.40
C LYS A 109 2.23 14.83 7.53
N ARG A 110 1.44 15.03 6.47
CA ARG A 110 0.00 14.73 6.45
C ARG A 110 -0.33 13.24 6.58
N LEU A 111 0.63 12.34 6.27
CA LEU A 111 0.47 10.89 6.38
C LEU A 111 0.86 10.38 7.77
N LEU A 112 1.57 11.18 8.55
CA LEU A 112 1.93 10.84 9.91
C LEU A 112 0.75 11.04 10.85
N ASN A 113 0.64 10.17 11.87
CA ASN A 113 -0.26 10.42 12.99
C ASN A 113 0.09 11.78 13.62
N PRO A 114 -0.86 12.72 13.76
CA PRO A 114 -0.56 14.09 14.17
C PRO A 114 0.00 14.20 15.59
N LYS A 115 -0.35 13.29 16.48
CA LYS A 115 0.12 13.29 17.87
C LYS A 115 1.42 12.50 18.05
N ARG A 116 1.47 11.29 17.50
CA ARG A 116 2.58 10.35 17.70
C ARG A 116 3.68 10.47 16.67
N LYS A 117 3.41 11.12 15.52
CA LYS A 117 4.33 11.21 14.37
C LYS A 117 4.72 9.84 13.82
N THR A 118 3.78 8.89 13.88
CA THR A 118 3.96 7.52 13.44
C THR A 118 3.31 7.26 12.10
N ILE A 119 3.79 6.23 11.42
CA ILE A 119 3.25 5.69 10.18
C ILE A 119 3.22 4.16 10.26
N GLY A 120 2.18 3.54 9.69
CA GLY A 120 2.18 2.10 9.50
C GLY A 120 3.07 1.72 8.32
N ILE A 121 3.88 0.68 8.47
CA ILE A 121 4.73 0.16 7.41
C ILE A 121 4.58 -1.35 7.33
N ARG A 122 4.55 -1.86 6.10
CA ARG A 122 4.41 -3.28 5.81
C ARG A 122 5.32 -3.69 4.66
N VAL A 123 5.88 -4.89 4.76
CA VAL A 123 6.62 -5.55 3.69
C VAL A 123 5.86 -6.81 3.27
N PRO A 124 5.17 -6.82 2.12
CA PRO A 124 4.32 -7.94 1.71
C PRO A 124 5.14 -9.13 1.20
N THR A 125 4.54 -10.33 1.22
CA THR A 125 5.04 -11.52 0.52
C THR A 125 4.37 -11.74 -0.83
N ASN A 126 3.19 -11.15 -1.05
CA ASN A 126 2.44 -11.31 -2.30
C ASN A 126 3.28 -10.87 -3.50
N LYS A 127 3.43 -11.75 -4.48
CA LYS A 127 4.32 -11.53 -5.64
C LYS A 127 3.86 -10.39 -6.54
N ILE A 128 2.55 -10.18 -6.69
CA ILE A 128 2.02 -9.05 -7.47
C ILE A 128 2.33 -7.73 -6.76
N ALA A 129 2.09 -7.65 -5.45
CA ALA A 129 2.44 -6.47 -4.65
C ALA A 129 3.93 -6.15 -4.74
N LEU A 130 4.80 -7.15 -4.59
CA LEU A 130 6.26 -6.97 -4.71
C LEU A 130 6.67 -6.52 -6.11
N ALA A 131 6.08 -7.09 -7.16
CA ALA A 131 6.36 -6.69 -8.54
C ALA A 131 5.99 -5.22 -8.80
N LEU A 132 4.84 -4.77 -8.26
CA LEU A 132 4.44 -3.36 -8.33
C LEU A 132 5.44 -2.46 -7.61
N LEU A 133 5.86 -2.82 -6.40
CA LEU A 133 6.81 -2.03 -5.60
C LEU A 133 8.19 -1.96 -6.23
N GLU A 134 8.67 -3.06 -6.81
CA GLU A 134 9.96 -3.11 -7.52
C GLU A 134 9.94 -2.23 -8.78
N GLU A 135 8.89 -2.31 -9.58
CA GLU A 135 8.74 -1.49 -10.79
C GLU A 135 8.52 -0.02 -10.46
N LEU A 136 7.77 0.29 -9.40
CA LEU A 136 7.53 1.66 -8.93
C LEU A 136 8.80 2.30 -8.34
N ASP A 137 9.69 1.50 -7.77
CA ASP A 137 10.95 1.91 -7.12
C ASP A 137 10.76 2.92 -5.97
N GLU A 138 9.61 2.89 -5.32
CA GLU A 138 9.27 3.67 -4.14
C GLU A 138 8.14 2.99 -3.35
N PRO A 139 7.91 3.33 -2.07
CA PRO A 139 6.78 2.82 -1.33
C PRO A 139 5.44 3.25 -1.95
N LEU A 140 4.45 2.40 -1.81
CA LEU A 140 3.07 2.70 -2.19
C LEU A 140 2.29 3.10 -0.94
N MET A 141 1.71 4.30 -0.94
CA MET A 141 0.81 4.74 0.12
C MET A 141 -0.52 4.01 -0.03
N SER A 142 -0.98 3.35 1.02
CA SER A 142 -1.99 2.31 0.91
C SER A 142 -2.90 2.21 2.13
N THR A 143 -4.05 1.61 1.93
CA THR A 143 -4.94 1.15 2.99
C THR A 143 -5.67 -0.12 2.53
N SER A 144 -6.16 -0.92 3.46
CA SER A 144 -6.97 -2.10 3.15
C SER A 144 -8.23 -1.69 2.37
N LEU A 145 -8.59 -2.46 1.35
CA LEU A 145 -9.82 -2.22 0.60
C LEU A 145 -11.00 -2.85 1.32
N ILE A 146 -11.59 -2.12 2.23
CA ILE A 146 -12.83 -2.47 2.93
C ILE A 146 -13.95 -1.68 2.27
N LEU A 147 -14.93 -2.35 1.72
CA LEU A 147 -16.04 -1.73 0.97
C LEU A 147 -17.36 -1.90 1.69
N GLY A 148 -18.16 -0.84 1.70
CA GLY A 148 -19.47 -0.82 2.36
C GLY A 148 -19.36 -1.12 3.86
N ASP A 149 -20.27 -1.91 4.37
CA ASP A 149 -20.37 -2.27 5.80
C ASP A 149 -19.50 -3.49 6.18
N ASN A 150 -18.56 -3.90 5.33
CA ASN A 150 -17.66 -5.01 5.62
C ASN A 150 -16.67 -4.63 6.73
N GLU A 151 -16.31 -5.60 7.56
CA GLU A 151 -15.29 -5.44 8.60
C GLU A 151 -13.87 -5.80 8.12
N LEU A 152 -13.78 -6.61 7.06
CA LEU A 152 -12.53 -7.14 6.52
C LEU A 152 -12.28 -6.64 5.10
N ALA A 153 -11.01 -6.63 4.73
CA ALA A 153 -10.60 -6.32 3.38
C ALA A 153 -11.21 -7.30 2.37
N GLU A 154 -11.63 -6.77 1.22
CA GLU A 154 -12.20 -7.59 0.14
C GLU A 154 -11.14 -8.56 -0.38
N ALA A 155 -11.55 -9.78 -0.65
CA ALA A 155 -10.68 -10.85 -1.15
C ALA A 155 -11.09 -11.34 -2.55
N ASP A 156 -12.28 -10.98 -3.03
CA ASP A 156 -12.81 -11.42 -4.31
C ASP A 156 -12.64 -10.32 -5.38
N PRO A 157 -11.77 -10.51 -6.38
CA PRO A 157 -11.53 -9.53 -7.42
C PRO A 157 -12.76 -9.24 -8.29
N GLN A 158 -13.68 -10.18 -8.44
CA GLN A 158 -14.90 -9.96 -9.20
C GLN A 158 -15.84 -8.98 -8.49
N ARG A 159 -16.00 -9.14 -7.18
CA ARG A 159 -16.78 -8.20 -6.37
C ARG A 159 -16.19 -6.79 -6.39
N ILE A 160 -14.86 -6.70 -6.32
CA ILE A 160 -14.16 -5.41 -6.42
C ILE A 160 -14.49 -4.75 -7.76
N ARG A 161 -14.38 -5.51 -8.83
CA ARG A 161 -14.68 -5.03 -10.18
C ARG A 161 -16.10 -4.51 -10.30
N GLU A 162 -17.08 -5.28 -9.84
CA GLU A 162 -18.50 -4.91 -9.87
C GLU A 162 -18.81 -3.62 -9.09
N GLN A 163 -18.09 -3.35 -8.01
CA GLN A 163 -18.32 -2.18 -7.15
C GLN A 163 -17.55 -0.92 -7.58
N LEU A 164 -16.43 -1.09 -8.28
CA LEU A 164 -15.52 0.03 -8.61
C LEU A 164 -15.43 0.35 -10.11
N GLU A 165 -16.10 -0.38 -11.00
CA GLU A 165 -16.18 -0.09 -12.44
C GLU A 165 -17.03 1.16 -12.81
#